data_09d2b791bc329a07eca2be373724e970
#
_entry.id   09d2b791bc329a07eca2be373724e970
#
_cell.length_a   1.000
_cell.length_b   1.000
_cell.length_c   1.000
_cell.angle_alpha   90.00
_cell.angle_beta   90.00
_cell.angle_gamma   90.00
#
_symmetry.space_group_name_H-M   'P 1'
#
loop_
_entity.id
_entity.type
_entity.pdbx_description
1 polymer ?
#
loop_
_entity_poly.entity_id
_entity_poly.type
_entity_poly.pdbx_seq_one_letter_code
_entity_poly.pdbx_strand_id
1 'polypeptide(L)' 'MANNSMVDLKIAHESHAPMYDLSNRICRSTIAVIDTMVQRGAIKGEELSTLGQLRDQATQMIQMCETYQQDRAAESE' A
#
# COMPACT_ATOMS: atom_id res chain seq x y z
N MET A 1 -11.36 -24.47 -17.78
CA MET A 1 -11.47 -23.59 -16.66
C MET A 1 -10.15 -23.22 -16.07
N ALA A 2 -9.31 -24.18 -15.72
CA ALA A 2 -8.00 -23.90 -15.15
C ALA A 2 -7.03 -23.30 -16.19
N ASN A 3 -7.35 -23.43 -17.43
CA ASN A 3 -6.45 -23.12 -18.53
C ASN A 3 -6.20 -21.64 -18.76
N ASN A 4 -7.06 -20.78 -18.21
CA ASN A 4 -6.94 -19.34 -18.40
C ASN A 4 -6.41 -18.60 -17.18
N SER A 5 -5.88 -19.35 -16.20
CA SER A 5 -5.47 -18.73 -14.94
C SER A 5 -4.36 -17.69 -15.13
N MET A 6 -3.42 -17.93 -16.04
CA MET A 6 -2.35 -16.95 -16.29
C MET A 6 -2.87 -15.71 -17.02
N VAL A 7 -3.80 -15.89 -17.95
CA VAL A 7 -4.43 -14.76 -18.64
C VAL A 7 -5.26 -13.95 -17.65
N ASP A 8 -5.99 -14.63 -16.78
CA ASP A 8 -6.81 -13.97 -15.75
C ASP A 8 -5.95 -13.17 -14.78
N LEU A 9 -4.79 -13.71 -14.39
CA LEU A 9 -3.86 -13.00 -13.52
C LEU A 9 -3.31 -11.74 -14.18
N LYS A 10 -2.99 -11.81 -15.47
CA LYS A 10 -2.49 -10.66 -16.21
C LYS A 10 -3.55 -9.56 -16.28
N ILE A 11 -4.78 -9.94 -16.61
CA ILE A 11 -5.91 -9.00 -16.68
C ILE A 11 -6.14 -8.38 -15.29
N ALA A 12 -6.09 -9.18 -14.23
CA ALA A 12 -6.25 -8.67 -12.88
C ALA A 12 -5.15 -7.67 -12.52
N HIS A 13 -3.90 -7.95 -12.90
CA HIS A 13 -2.79 -7.01 -12.69
C HIS A 13 -3.06 -5.67 -13.36
N GLU A 14 -3.45 -5.70 -14.64
CA GLU A 14 -3.68 -4.48 -15.40
C GLU A 14 -4.86 -3.69 -14.85
N SER A 15 -5.96 -4.37 -14.49
CA SER A 15 -7.15 -3.70 -13.98
C SER A 15 -6.99 -3.18 -12.57
N HIS A 16 -6.04 -3.72 -11.79
CA HIS A 16 -5.81 -3.30 -10.42
C HIS A 16 -4.74 -2.22 -10.28
N ALA A 17 -4.08 -1.83 -11.37
CA ALA A 17 -3.02 -0.82 -11.31
C ALA A 17 -3.48 0.50 -10.69
N PRO A 18 -4.64 1.08 -11.07
CA PRO A 18 -5.09 2.32 -10.44
C PRO A 18 -5.37 2.16 -8.94
N MET A 19 -5.85 0.99 -8.53
CA MET A 19 -6.09 0.71 -7.12
C MET A 19 -4.79 0.71 -6.33
N TYR A 20 -3.75 0.08 -6.85
CA TYR A 20 -2.45 0.06 -6.19
C TYR A 20 -1.83 1.45 -6.13
N ASP A 21 -1.94 2.23 -7.20
CA ASP A 21 -1.44 3.60 -7.22
C ASP A 21 -2.15 4.46 -6.17
N LEU A 22 -3.46 4.36 -6.09
CA LEU A 22 -4.24 5.11 -5.12
C LEU A 22 -3.93 4.67 -3.70
N SER A 23 -3.83 3.37 -3.47
CA SER A 23 -3.49 2.82 -2.15
C SER A 23 -2.11 3.30 -1.70
N ASN A 24 -1.14 3.34 -2.60
CA ASN A 24 0.20 3.83 -2.30
C ASN A 24 0.14 5.29 -1.83
N ARG A 25 -0.57 6.14 -2.56
CA ARG A 25 -0.71 7.56 -2.21
C ARG A 25 -1.40 7.75 -0.86
N ILE A 26 -2.49 7.01 -0.64
CA ILE A 26 -3.24 7.10 0.62
C ILE A 26 -2.36 6.66 1.78
N CYS A 27 -1.62 5.57 1.65
CA CYS A 27 -0.77 5.08 2.71
C CYS A 27 0.37 6.04 3.01
N ARG A 28 0.99 6.63 1.99
CA ARG A 28 2.05 7.63 2.21
C ARG A 28 1.50 8.86 2.91
N SER A 29 0.33 9.34 2.51
CA SER A 29 -0.34 10.47 3.16
C SER A 29 -0.71 10.14 4.59
N THR A 30 -1.19 8.92 4.84
CA THR A 30 -1.54 8.47 6.19
C THR A 30 -0.32 8.49 7.10
N ILE A 31 0.81 7.98 6.63
CA ILE A 31 2.05 7.99 7.42
C ILE A 31 2.49 9.43 7.71
N ALA A 32 2.41 10.32 6.73
CA ALA A 32 2.80 11.71 6.91
C ALA A 32 1.92 12.41 7.95
N VAL A 33 0.61 12.16 7.93
CA VAL A 33 -0.32 12.72 8.92
C VAL A 33 0.00 12.20 10.30
N ILE A 34 0.19 10.87 10.43
CA ILE A 34 0.50 10.26 11.72
C ILE A 34 1.79 10.84 12.29
N ASP A 35 2.84 10.91 11.48
CA ASP A 35 4.14 11.42 11.92
C ASP A 35 4.02 12.88 12.38
N THR A 36 3.25 13.69 11.67
CA THR A 36 3.02 15.09 12.03
C THR A 36 2.29 15.20 13.37
N MET A 37 1.25 14.39 13.57
CA MET A 37 0.48 14.39 14.81
C MET A 37 1.33 13.94 16.00
N VAL A 38 2.16 12.92 15.80
CA VAL A 38 3.07 12.46 16.85
C VAL A 38 4.09 13.54 17.20
N GLN A 39 4.68 14.20 16.22
CA GLN A 39 5.64 15.27 16.43
C GLN A 39 5.04 16.43 17.21
N ARG A 40 3.77 16.73 16.98
CA ARG A 40 3.09 17.81 17.69
C ARG A 40 2.61 17.41 19.08
N GLY A 41 2.79 16.15 19.48
CA GLY A 41 2.34 15.68 20.78
C GLY A 41 0.84 15.57 20.89
N ALA A 42 0.12 15.51 19.78
CA ALA A 42 -1.33 15.43 19.76
C ALA A 42 -1.87 14.07 20.21
N ILE A 43 -1.00 13.05 20.21
CA ILE A 43 -1.38 11.66 20.45
C ILE A 43 -0.58 11.15 21.63
N LYS A 44 -1.25 10.52 22.61
CA LYS A 44 -0.62 10.04 23.83
C LYS A 44 -1.21 8.68 24.24
N GLY A 45 -0.41 7.91 25.00
CA GLY A 45 -0.88 6.69 25.65
C GLY A 45 -1.27 5.60 24.65
N GLU A 46 -2.44 5.01 24.88
CA GLU A 46 -2.92 3.89 24.08
C GLU A 46 -3.14 4.25 22.62
N GLU A 47 -3.49 5.52 22.36
CA GLU A 47 -3.69 5.99 20.99
C GLU A 47 -2.40 5.92 20.19
N LEU A 48 -1.26 6.13 20.84
CA LEU A 48 0.03 6.06 20.19
C LEU A 48 0.31 4.64 19.68
N SER A 49 -0.03 3.63 20.48
CA SER A 49 0.12 2.23 20.08
C SER A 49 -0.75 1.88 18.88
N THR A 50 -2.02 2.31 18.91
CA THR A 50 -2.95 2.06 17.82
C THR A 50 -2.48 2.72 16.53
N LEU A 51 -2.00 3.95 16.60
CA LEU A 51 -1.50 4.65 15.44
C LEU A 51 -0.19 4.07 14.92
N GLY A 52 0.64 3.53 15.82
CA GLY A 52 1.83 2.80 15.42
C GLY A 52 1.49 1.57 14.58
N GLN A 53 0.46 0.83 14.99
CA GLN A 53 -0.02 -0.32 14.21
C GLN A 53 -0.55 0.10 12.85
N LEU A 54 -1.31 1.19 12.80
CA LEU A 54 -1.83 1.71 11.53
C LEU A 54 -0.69 2.14 10.61
N ARG A 55 0.32 2.78 11.16
CA ARG A 55 1.51 3.18 10.40
C ARG A 55 2.23 1.96 9.84
N ASP A 56 2.38 0.91 10.63
CA ASP A 56 3.02 -0.33 10.19
C ASP A 56 2.21 -0.98 9.06
N GLN A 57 0.90 -1.01 9.17
CA GLN A 57 0.03 -1.54 8.12
C GLN A 57 0.16 -0.72 6.83
N ALA A 58 0.21 0.60 6.95
CA ALA A 58 0.39 1.47 5.80
C ALA A 58 1.75 1.23 5.13
N THR A 59 2.80 1.02 5.93
CA THR A 59 4.13 0.70 5.42
C THR A 59 4.13 -0.62 4.65
N GLN A 60 3.45 -1.64 5.20
CA GLN A 60 3.33 -2.94 4.52
C GLN A 60 2.58 -2.79 3.19
N MET A 61 1.52 -2.00 3.17
CA MET A 61 0.76 -1.77 1.94
C MET A 61 1.62 -1.08 0.89
N ILE A 62 2.42 -0.11 1.29
CA ILE A 62 3.35 0.57 0.36
C ILE A 62 4.32 -0.44 -0.24
N GLN A 63 4.88 -1.33 0.57
CA GLN A 63 5.78 -2.36 0.09
C GLN A 63 5.10 -3.29 -0.92
N MET A 64 3.86 -3.67 -0.65
CA MET A 64 3.08 -4.48 -1.57
C MET A 64 2.83 -3.76 -2.89
N CYS A 65 2.52 -2.47 -2.83
CA CYS A 65 2.29 -1.67 -4.04
C CYS A 65 3.58 -1.53 -4.86
N GLU A 66 4.70 -1.33 -4.20
CA GLU A 66 5.99 -1.22 -4.88
C GLU A 66 6.40 -2.54 -5.54
N THR A 67 6.17 -3.65 -4.84
CA THR A 67 6.42 -4.98 -5.42
C THR A 67 5.57 -5.21 -6.65
N TYR A 68 4.29 -4.85 -6.58
CA TYR A 68 3.39 -4.96 -7.72
C TYR A 68 3.89 -4.13 -8.91
N GLN A 69 4.31 -2.90 -8.65
CA GLN A 69 4.82 -2.02 -9.70
C GLN A 69 6.11 -2.56 -10.33
N GLN A 70 6.99 -3.13 -9.52
CA GLN A 70 8.20 -3.75 -10.00
C GLN A 70 7.91 -4.97 -10.87
N ASP A 71 6.96 -5.80 -10.44
CA ASP A 71 6.55 -6.98 -11.20
C ASP A 71 5.96 -6.57 -12.55
N ARG A 72 5.17 -5.52 -12.58
CA ARG A 72 4.62 -5.01 -13.82
C ARG A 72 5.71 -4.50 -14.76
N ALA A 73 6.69 -3.80 -14.22
CA ALA A 73 7.81 -3.30 -15.02
C ALA A 73 8.61 -4.45 -15.60
N ALA A 74 8.82 -5.52 -14.84
CA ALA A 74 9.52 -6.71 -15.32
C ALA A 74 8.73 -7.42 -16.42
N GLU A 75 7.40 -7.46 -16.28
CA GLU A 75 6.55 -8.11 -17.29
C GLU A 75 6.50 -7.35 -18.60
N SER A 76 6.67 -6.03 -18.55
CA SER A 76 6.61 -5.22 -19.78
C SER A 76 7.91 -5.20 -20.55
N GLU A 77 8.96 -5.78 -20.02
CA GLU A 77 10.22 -5.98 -20.73
C GLU A 77 10.17 -7.30 -21.51
#